data_856ed6bec4ed680f455ccfed4897712a
#
_entry.id   856ed6bec4ed680f455ccfed4897712a
#
_cell.length_a   1.000
_cell.length_b   1.000
_cell.length_c   1.000
_cell.angle_alpha   90.00
_cell.angle_beta   90.00
_cell.angle_gamma   90.00
#
_symmetry.space_group_name_H-M   'P 1'
#
loop_
_entity.id
_entity.type
_entity.pdbx_description
1 polymer ?
#
loop_
_entity_poly.entity_id
_entity_poly.type
_entity_poly.pdbx_seq_one_letter_code
_entity_poly.pdbx_strand_id
1 'polypeptide(L)'
;DLSVKTQVIPRENEISVRQYIAKELVRGNIDLYISVEQISGVEPREIDKDLFAKYYNAIAQAAANVGLSIESQHDMVSTILKMPDVVSSHKEEMTQDCWETINNAIVLAVQQLKNFRETEGVILRKDLEERVANILKQLEEVESYEATRIDAIKDRISSKMNELEVVQDMSRFEQEMIFYVEKLDVNEEKVRLRQHCSYFIETMDAEECPGKKLGFIAQEMGRE
;
A
#
# COMPACT_ATOMS: atom_id res chain seq x y z
N ASP A 1 0.79 6.49 -4.86
CA ASP A 1 -0.19 6.85 -5.92
C ASP A 1 -1.57 7.01 -5.30
N LEU A 2 -2.29 8.09 -5.72
CA LEU A 2 -3.66 8.37 -5.30
C LEU A 2 -4.57 8.31 -6.51
N SER A 3 -5.52 7.39 -6.52
CA SER A 3 -6.57 7.26 -7.52
C SER A 3 -7.91 7.67 -6.90
N VAL A 4 -8.59 8.61 -7.53
CA VAL A 4 -9.94 9.04 -7.14
C VAL A 4 -10.90 8.62 -8.25
N LYS A 5 -11.75 7.64 -7.94
CA LYS A 5 -12.76 7.10 -8.86
C LYS A 5 -14.14 7.52 -8.39
N THR A 6 -14.57 8.70 -8.80
CA THR A 6 -15.90 9.19 -8.45
C THR A 6 -16.46 10.10 -9.55
N GLN A 7 -17.78 10.02 -9.76
CA GLN A 7 -18.52 10.98 -10.59
C GLN A 7 -19.25 12.04 -9.75
N VAL A 8 -19.11 11.93 -8.43
CA VAL A 8 -19.89 12.70 -7.46
C VAL A 8 -19.17 13.97 -7.01
N ILE A 9 -17.82 13.96 -6.93
CA ILE A 9 -17.09 15.15 -6.50
C ILE A 9 -17.03 16.18 -7.63
N PRO A 10 -17.45 17.43 -7.39
CA PRO A 10 -17.24 18.53 -8.34
C PRO A 10 -15.75 18.67 -8.69
N ARG A 11 -15.45 18.94 -9.96
CA ARG A 11 -14.05 19.09 -10.43
C ARG A 11 -13.26 20.14 -9.64
N GLU A 12 -13.92 21.17 -9.17
CA GLU A 12 -13.34 22.24 -8.36
C GLU A 12 -12.82 21.71 -7.01
N ASN A 13 -13.52 20.74 -6.43
CA ASN A 13 -13.20 20.16 -5.12
C ASN A 13 -12.27 18.95 -5.20
N GLU A 14 -12.12 18.32 -6.36
CA GLU A 14 -11.29 17.13 -6.53
C GLU A 14 -9.83 17.39 -6.17
N ILE A 15 -9.29 18.54 -6.57
CA ILE A 15 -7.90 18.91 -6.29
C ILE A 15 -7.67 19.06 -4.78
N SER A 16 -8.59 19.72 -4.09
CA SER A 16 -8.49 19.94 -2.63
C SER A 16 -8.58 18.62 -1.86
N VAL A 17 -9.46 17.70 -2.28
CA VAL A 17 -9.59 16.36 -1.70
C VAL A 17 -8.30 15.55 -1.91
N ARG A 18 -7.73 15.57 -3.11
CA ARG A 18 -6.46 14.90 -3.41
C ARG A 18 -5.32 15.43 -2.55
N GLN A 19 -5.21 16.75 -2.42
CA GLN A 19 -4.19 17.37 -1.58
C GLN A 19 -4.36 17.03 -0.10
N TYR A 20 -5.60 17.06 0.40
CA TYR A 20 -5.91 16.67 1.77
C TYR A 20 -5.50 15.23 2.06
N ILE A 21 -5.94 14.27 1.22
CA ILE A 21 -5.61 12.85 1.39
C ILE A 21 -4.09 12.61 1.30
N ALA A 22 -3.42 13.22 0.32
CA ALA A 22 -1.98 13.08 0.16
C ALA A 22 -1.20 13.61 1.37
N LYS A 23 -1.65 14.75 1.94
CA LYS A 23 -1.05 15.34 3.14
C LYS A 23 -1.24 14.47 4.37
N GLU A 24 -2.48 13.97 4.59
CA GLU A 24 -2.81 13.22 5.80
C GLU A 24 -2.30 11.79 5.82
N LEU A 25 -2.27 11.13 4.66
CA LEU A 25 -1.87 9.72 4.58
C LEU A 25 -0.42 9.50 4.15
N VAL A 26 0.29 10.57 3.77
CA VAL A 26 1.74 10.67 3.47
C VAL A 26 2.19 9.68 2.38
N ARG A 27 1.88 8.38 2.47
CA ARG A 27 2.33 7.33 1.54
C ARG A 27 1.32 6.20 1.38
N GLY A 28 1.49 5.45 0.31
CA GLY A 28 0.71 4.26 -0.03
C GLY A 28 0.04 4.37 -1.39
N ASN A 29 -0.56 3.27 -1.83
CA ASN A 29 -1.51 3.27 -2.92
C ASN A 29 -2.90 3.44 -2.31
N ILE A 30 -3.58 4.53 -2.68
CA ILE A 30 -4.85 4.91 -2.08
C ILE A 30 -5.87 5.02 -3.21
N ASP A 31 -6.95 4.26 -3.10
CA ASP A 31 -8.10 4.38 -3.97
C ASP A 31 -9.27 4.96 -3.18
N LEU A 32 -9.74 6.14 -3.58
CA LEU A 32 -10.98 6.71 -3.06
C LEU A 32 -12.12 6.37 -4.00
N TYR A 33 -13.09 5.63 -3.49
CA TYR A 33 -14.32 5.30 -4.20
C TYR A 33 -15.51 5.90 -3.45
N ILE A 34 -16.34 6.68 -4.16
CA ILE A 34 -17.57 7.26 -3.62
C ILE A 34 -18.71 6.89 -4.53
N SER A 35 -19.75 6.27 -3.95
CA SER A 35 -21.03 6.00 -4.61
C SER A 35 -22.16 6.68 -3.83
N VAL A 36 -23.11 7.22 -4.55
CA VAL A 36 -24.33 7.79 -3.98
C VAL A 36 -25.51 7.02 -4.51
N GLU A 37 -26.32 6.48 -3.61
CA GLU A 37 -27.57 5.80 -3.94
C GLU A 37 -28.73 6.70 -3.54
N GLN A 38 -29.67 6.91 -4.47
CA GLN A 38 -30.92 7.60 -4.16
C GLN A 38 -31.83 6.66 -3.36
N ILE A 39 -32.13 7.03 -2.12
CA ILE A 39 -33.03 6.26 -1.24
C ILE A 39 -34.53 6.57 -1.52
N SER A 40 -34.84 7.73 -2.08
CA SER A 40 -36.19 8.16 -2.41
C SER A 40 -36.54 7.83 -3.87
N GLY A 41 -37.82 7.45 -4.07
CA GLY A 41 -38.34 6.97 -5.34
C GLY A 41 -37.99 7.88 -6.52
N VAL A 42 -37.81 7.25 -7.66
CA VAL A 42 -37.51 7.91 -8.94
C VAL A 42 -38.54 8.99 -9.19
N GLU A 43 -38.21 10.26 -9.02
CA GLU A 43 -39.06 11.35 -9.51
C GLU A 43 -39.22 11.19 -11.03
N PRO A 44 -40.47 11.37 -11.54
CA PRO A 44 -40.68 11.27 -12.97
C PRO A 44 -39.81 12.31 -13.68
N ARG A 45 -39.07 11.86 -14.69
CA ARG A 45 -38.20 12.73 -15.50
C ARG A 45 -39.05 13.84 -16.10
N GLU A 46 -38.64 15.08 -15.99
CA GLU A 46 -39.32 16.19 -16.61
C GLU A 46 -39.10 16.19 -18.11
N ILE A 47 -40.20 16.51 -18.84
CA ILE A 47 -40.12 16.68 -20.28
C ILE A 47 -39.93 18.18 -20.57
N ASP A 48 -38.85 18.53 -21.27
CA ASP A 48 -38.66 19.89 -21.77
C ASP A 48 -39.69 20.17 -22.87
N LYS A 49 -40.72 20.93 -22.47
CA LYS A 49 -41.87 21.23 -23.34
C LYS A 49 -41.48 22.10 -24.53
N ASP A 50 -40.51 23.00 -24.35
CA ASP A 50 -40.05 23.90 -25.41
C ASP A 50 -39.23 23.16 -26.44
N LEU A 51 -38.33 22.29 -25.98
CA LEU A 51 -37.52 21.45 -26.84
C LEU A 51 -38.39 20.41 -27.58
N PHE A 52 -39.36 19.82 -26.89
CA PHE A 52 -40.35 18.93 -27.48
C PHE A 52 -41.11 19.62 -28.62
N ALA A 53 -41.62 20.85 -28.40
CA ALA A 53 -42.34 21.62 -29.42
C ALA A 53 -41.45 21.98 -30.62
N LYS A 54 -40.18 22.30 -30.39
CA LYS A 54 -39.22 22.56 -31.47
C LYS A 54 -38.99 21.33 -32.35
N TYR A 55 -38.75 20.17 -31.74
CA TYR A 55 -38.59 18.93 -32.50
C TYR A 55 -39.86 18.53 -33.24
N TYR A 56 -41.02 18.68 -32.60
CA TYR A 56 -42.31 18.41 -33.26
C TYR A 56 -42.48 19.23 -34.54
N ASN A 57 -42.28 20.55 -34.45
CA ASN A 57 -42.39 21.46 -35.57
C ASN A 57 -41.34 21.16 -36.68
N ALA A 58 -40.12 20.86 -36.30
CA ALA A 58 -39.05 20.54 -37.26
C ALA A 58 -39.33 19.26 -38.03
N ILE A 59 -39.82 18.21 -37.36
CA ILE A 59 -40.16 16.94 -37.99
C ILE A 59 -41.41 17.13 -38.92
N ALA A 60 -42.42 17.88 -38.45
CA ALA A 60 -43.62 18.17 -39.25
C ALA A 60 -43.28 18.94 -40.53
N GLN A 61 -42.44 19.97 -40.45
CA GLN A 61 -41.95 20.72 -41.64
C GLN A 61 -41.12 19.84 -42.59
N ALA A 62 -40.22 19.01 -42.02
CA ALA A 62 -39.41 18.12 -42.85
C ALA A 62 -40.28 17.08 -43.59
N ALA A 63 -41.28 16.50 -42.93
CA ALA A 63 -42.23 15.57 -43.55
C ALA A 63 -43.02 16.24 -44.69
N ALA A 64 -43.55 17.45 -44.42
CA ALA A 64 -44.27 18.22 -45.44
C ALA A 64 -43.43 18.55 -46.68
N ASN A 65 -42.18 18.91 -46.50
CA ASN A 65 -41.27 19.25 -47.61
C ASN A 65 -40.96 18.06 -48.54
N VAL A 66 -41.05 16.83 -48.06
CA VAL A 66 -40.85 15.60 -48.85
C VAL A 66 -42.16 14.90 -49.22
N GLY A 67 -43.28 15.53 -48.94
CA GLY A 67 -44.59 15.02 -49.31
C GLY A 67 -45.08 13.82 -48.49
N LEU A 68 -44.48 13.62 -47.31
CA LEU A 68 -44.92 12.58 -46.34
C LEU A 68 -46.01 13.13 -45.42
N SER A 69 -47.10 12.39 -45.25
CA SER A 69 -48.10 12.68 -44.23
C SER A 69 -47.73 11.95 -42.94
N ILE A 70 -47.85 12.65 -41.80
CA ILE A 70 -47.68 12.03 -40.48
C ILE A 70 -48.99 11.38 -40.09
N GLU A 71 -49.10 10.06 -40.31
CA GLU A 71 -50.33 9.30 -40.07
C GLU A 71 -50.52 8.94 -38.59
N SER A 72 -49.44 8.85 -37.81
CA SER A 72 -49.48 8.43 -36.42
C SER A 72 -48.85 9.47 -35.48
N GLN A 73 -49.71 10.18 -34.73
CA GLN A 73 -49.25 11.08 -33.67
C GLN A 73 -48.52 10.34 -32.55
N HIS A 74 -48.90 9.08 -32.31
CA HIS A 74 -48.27 8.24 -31.29
C HIS A 74 -46.79 7.97 -31.60
N ASP A 75 -46.48 7.61 -32.84
CA ASP A 75 -45.11 7.33 -33.28
C ASP A 75 -44.23 8.58 -33.24
N MET A 76 -44.83 9.71 -33.57
CA MET A 76 -44.13 11.00 -33.51
C MET A 76 -43.77 11.38 -32.08
N VAL A 77 -44.73 11.28 -31.15
CA VAL A 77 -44.47 11.53 -29.70
C VAL A 77 -43.42 10.57 -29.15
N SER A 78 -43.55 9.26 -29.47
CA SER A 78 -42.56 8.25 -29.04
C SER A 78 -41.15 8.53 -29.58
N THR A 79 -41.06 9.03 -30.81
CA THR A 79 -39.77 9.37 -31.42
C THR A 79 -39.16 10.60 -30.79
N ILE A 80 -39.94 11.65 -30.53
CA ILE A 80 -39.45 12.89 -29.90
C ILE A 80 -38.99 12.63 -28.46
N LEU A 81 -39.69 11.80 -27.68
CA LEU A 81 -39.31 11.44 -26.32
C LEU A 81 -37.99 10.65 -26.24
N LYS A 82 -37.53 10.06 -27.34
CA LYS A 82 -36.22 9.40 -27.46
C LYS A 82 -35.11 10.32 -27.95
N MET A 83 -35.46 11.53 -28.36
CA MET A 83 -34.46 12.51 -28.80
C MET A 83 -33.61 13.02 -27.61
N PRO A 84 -32.35 13.37 -27.86
CA PRO A 84 -31.49 13.89 -26.81
C PRO A 84 -32.11 15.10 -26.10
N ASP A 85 -31.93 15.15 -24.80
CA ASP A 85 -32.29 16.28 -23.92
C ASP A 85 -33.79 16.63 -23.83
N VAL A 86 -34.69 15.91 -24.53
CA VAL A 86 -36.17 16.11 -24.43
C VAL A 86 -36.71 15.58 -23.11
N VAL A 87 -36.18 14.49 -22.64
CA VAL A 87 -36.43 13.94 -21.30
C VAL A 87 -35.22 14.23 -20.47
N SER A 88 -35.24 15.35 -19.76
CA SER A 88 -34.13 15.76 -18.92
C SER A 88 -33.96 14.77 -17.76
N SER A 89 -32.81 14.13 -17.69
CA SER A 89 -32.37 13.68 -16.39
C SER A 89 -31.95 14.94 -15.63
N HIS A 90 -32.69 15.35 -14.61
CA HIS A 90 -32.13 16.30 -13.66
C HIS A 90 -30.79 15.73 -13.17
N LYS A 91 -29.71 16.30 -13.67
CA LYS A 91 -28.48 16.26 -12.90
C LYS A 91 -28.75 17.19 -11.72
N GLU A 92 -29.17 16.64 -10.59
CA GLU A 92 -29.21 17.43 -9.36
C GLU A 92 -27.83 18.07 -9.24
N GLU A 93 -27.78 19.39 -9.39
CA GLU A 93 -26.58 20.14 -9.07
C GLU A 93 -26.30 19.85 -7.61
N MET A 94 -25.08 19.39 -7.31
CA MET A 94 -24.68 19.06 -5.96
C MET A 94 -24.87 20.30 -5.07
N THR A 95 -25.80 20.20 -4.12
CA THR A 95 -26.02 21.28 -3.16
C THR A 95 -24.82 21.40 -2.22
N GLN A 96 -24.60 22.58 -1.67
CA GLN A 96 -23.51 22.82 -0.72
C GLN A 96 -23.59 21.87 0.49
N ASP A 97 -24.79 21.61 1.00
CA ASP A 97 -25.02 20.70 2.13
C ASP A 97 -24.65 19.23 1.79
N CYS A 98 -24.94 18.80 0.56
CA CYS A 98 -24.54 17.48 0.08
C CYS A 98 -23.02 17.36 -0.02
N TRP A 99 -22.35 18.39 -0.53
CA TRP A 99 -20.91 18.44 -0.57
C TRP A 99 -20.28 18.39 0.83
N GLU A 100 -20.80 19.16 1.79
CA GLU A 100 -20.32 19.14 3.17
C GLU A 100 -20.44 17.75 3.80
N THR A 101 -21.56 17.07 3.54
CA THR A 101 -21.77 15.70 4.02
C THR A 101 -20.73 14.73 3.44
N ILE A 102 -20.48 14.80 2.14
CA ILE A 102 -19.45 13.98 1.47
C ILE A 102 -18.07 14.29 1.99
N ASN A 103 -17.74 15.56 2.12
CA ASN A 103 -16.42 16.00 2.64
C ASN A 103 -16.19 15.51 4.08
N ASN A 104 -17.20 15.60 4.93
CA ASN A 104 -17.13 15.08 6.29
C ASN A 104 -16.94 13.56 6.32
N ALA A 105 -17.60 12.83 5.42
CA ALA A 105 -17.41 11.39 5.30
C ALA A 105 -15.96 11.04 4.86
N ILE A 106 -15.38 11.81 3.93
CA ILE A 106 -13.98 11.65 3.50
C ILE A 106 -13.03 11.90 4.68
N VAL A 107 -13.24 12.97 5.44
CA VAL A 107 -12.43 13.31 6.62
C VAL A 107 -12.48 12.19 7.65
N LEU A 108 -13.68 11.68 7.95
CA LEU A 108 -13.86 10.57 8.89
C LEU A 108 -13.17 9.29 8.41
N ALA A 109 -13.30 8.94 7.13
CA ALA A 109 -12.63 7.76 6.56
C ALA A 109 -11.11 7.86 6.65
N VAL A 110 -10.54 9.03 6.34
CA VAL A 110 -9.11 9.29 6.47
C VAL A 110 -8.65 9.17 7.91
N GLN A 111 -9.41 9.73 8.87
CA GLN A 111 -9.08 9.63 10.28
C GLN A 111 -9.13 8.19 10.80
N GLN A 112 -10.14 7.42 10.41
CA GLN A 112 -10.24 6.01 10.76
C GLN A 112 -9.06 5.20 10.22
N LEU A 113 -8.64 5.46 8.98
CA LEU A 113 -7.48 4.81 8.38
C LEU A 113 -6.18 5.18 9.10
N LYS A 114 -6.01 6.44 9.54
CA LYS A 114 -4.87 6.87 10.35
C LYS A 114 -4.82 6.10 11.67
N ASN A 115 -5.93 6.08 12.40
CA ASN A 115 -6.01 5.39 13.68
C ASN A 115 -5.72 3.89 13.53
N PHE A 116 -6.21 3.26 12.46
CA PHE A 116 -5.92 1.88 12.15
C PHE A 116 -4.41 1.65 11.93
N ARG A 117 -3.78 2.51 11.08
CA ARG A 117 -2.33 2.43 10.81
C ARG A 117 -1.48 2.64 12.06
N GLU A 118 -1.89 3.57 12.94
CA GLU A 118 -1.20 3.81 14.22
C GLU A 118 -1.27 2.58 15.13
N THR A 119 -2.45 1.97 15.24
CA THR A 119 -2.64 0.76 16.05
C THR A 119 -1.82 -0.41 15.49
N GLU A 120 -1.86 -0.62 14.18
CA GLU A 120 -1.06 -1.65 13.50
C GLU A 120 0.44 -1.39 13.67
N GLY A 121 0.85 -0.11 13.55
CA GLY A 121 2.24 0.30 13.73
C GLY A 121 2.80 -0.02 15.11
N VAL A 122 2.02 0.18 16.17
CA VAL A 122 2.42 -0.17 17.55
C VAL A 122 2.65 -1.68 17.69
N ILE A 123 1.76 -2.49 17.12
CA ILE A 123 1.89 -3.96 17.18
C ILE A 123 3.12 -4.42 16.39
N LEU A 124 3.30 -3.89 15.18
CA LEU A 124 4.43 -4.22 14.33
C LEU A 124 5.77 -3.82 14.96
N ARG A 125 5.82 -2.64 15.58
CA ARG A 125 6.99 -2.17 16.29
C ARG A 125 7.41 -3.15 17.39
N LYS A 126 6.46 -3.56 18.22
CA LYS A 126 6.72 -4.53 19.30
C LYS A 126 7.26 -5.85 18.77
N ASP A 127 6.68 -6.37 17.69
CA ASP A 127 7.14 -7.61 17.06
C ASP A 127 8.58 -7.48 16.54
N LEU A 128 8.90 -6.35 15.88
CA LEU A 128 10.25 -6.09 15.38
C LEU A 128 11.29 -5.96 16.50
N GLU A 129 10.97 -5.23 17.57
CA GLU A 129 11.82 -5.11 18.76
C GLU A 129 12.10 -6.47 19.40
N GLU A 130 11.08 -7.31 19.53
CA GLU A 130 11.21 -8.67 20.10
C GLU A 130 12.10 -9.55 19.20
N ARG A 131 11.98 -9.45 17.87
CA ARG A 131 12.83 -10.21 16.93
C ARG A 131 14.28 -9.78 17.03
N VAL A 132 14.56 -8.48 17.07
CA VAL A 132 15.93 -7.97 17.24
C VAL A 132 16.51 -8.42 18.57
N ALA A 133 15.74 -8.34 19.66
CA ALA A 133 16.18 -8.84 20.97
C ALA A 133 16.51 -10.34 20.94
N ASN A 134 15.70 -11.14 20.26
CA ASN A 134 15.95 -12.58 20.09
C ASN A 134 17.23 -12.84 19.27
N ILE A 135 17.52 -12.07 18.22
CA ILE A 135 18.76 -12.19 17.46
C ILE A 135 19.97 -11.90 18.37
N LEU A 136 19.93 -10.81 19.12
CA LEU A 136 21.01 -10.47 20.05
C LEU A 136 21.22 -11.55 21.14
N LYS A 137 20.13 -12.09 21.69
CA LYS A 137 20.20 -13.19 22.65
C LYS A 137 20.86 -14.44 22.05
N GLN A 138 20.47 -14.82 20.83
CA GLN A 138 21.06 -15.97 20.15
C GLN A 138 22.55 -15.73 19.83
N LEU A 139 22.92 -14.50 19.51
CA LEU A 139 24.33 -14.12 19.30
C LEU A 139 25.16 -14.31 20.56
N GLU A 140 24.64 -13.92 21.74
CA GLU A 140 25.27 -14.19 23.04
C GLU A 140 25.44 -15.69 23.31
N GLU A 141 24.43 -16.48 22.97
CA GLU A 141 24.51 -17.94 23.07
C GLU A 141 25.62 -18.52 22.16
N VAL A 142 25.72 -18.07 20.91
CA VAL A 142 26.81 -18.46 19.98
C VAL A 142 28.20 -18.16 20.59
N GLU A 143 28.36 -16.98 21.18
CA GLU A 143 29.62 -16.60 21.82
C GLU A 143 30.02 -17.52 22.98
N SER A 144 29.04 -17.97 23.74
CA SER A 144 29.31 -18.92 24.85
C SER A 144 29.88 -20.26 24.38
N TYR A 145 29.55 -20.69 23.15
CA TYR A 145 30.02 -21.95 22.56
C TYR A 145 31.37 -21.80 21.80
N GLU A 146 31.83 -20.60 21.55
CA GLU A 146 32.99 -20.36 20.67
C GLU A 146 34.30 -20.95 21.28
N ALA A 147 34.53 -20.76 22.55
CA ALA A 147 35.70 -21.31 23.24
C ALA A 147 35.74 -22.85 23.21
N THR A 148 34.58 -23.47 23.52
CA THR A 148 34.44 -24.94 23.52
C THR A 148 34.53 -25.54 22.12
N ARG A 149 34.14 -24.81 21.09
CA ARG A 149 34.19 -25.24 19.69
C ARG A 149 35.64 -25.41 19.20
N ILE A 150 36.51 -24.47 19.51
CA ILE A 150 37.93 -24.54 19.13
C ILE A 150 38.61 -25.76 19.79
N ASP A 151 38.37 -26.01 21.07
CA ASP A 151 38.90 -27.16 21.78
C ASP A 151 38.37 -28.47 21.20
N ALA A 152 37.05 -28.57 20.92
CA ALA A 152 36.44 -29.75 20.29
C ALA A 152 37.02 -30.03 18.88
N ILE A 153 37.38 -29.00 18.11
CA ILE A 153 38.00 -29.15 16.79
C ILE A 153 39.42 -29.68 16.96
N LYS A 154 40.20 -29.12 17.89
CA LYS A 154 41.57 -29.62 18.19
C LYS A 154 41.56 -31.09 18.58
N ASP A 155 40.70 -31.48 19.51
CA ASP A 155 40.56 -32.87 19.95
C ASP A 155 40.15 -33.82 18.82
N ARG A 156 39.20 -33.41 17.99
CA ARG A 156 38.77 -34.20 16.84
C ARG A 156 39.87 -34.41 15.81
N ILE A 157 40.65 -33.36 15.50
CA ILE A 157 41.77 -33.48 14.55
C ILE A 157 42.87 -34.34 15.14
N SER A 158 43.24 -34.13 16.40
CA SER A 158 44.27 -34.93 17.10
C SER A 158 43.86 -36.41 17.15
N SER A 159 42.64 -36.74 17.49
CA SER A 159 42.12 -38.12 17.50
C SER A 159 42.23 -38.80 16.13
N LYS A 160 41.85 -38.08 15.06
CA LYS A 160 41.96 -38.63 13.69
C LYS A 160 43.39 -38.83 13.23
N MET A 161 44.31 -37.95 13.62
CA MET A 161 45.74 -38.10 13.33
C MET A 161 46.33 -39.31 14.05
N ASN A 162 45.94 -39.57 15.29
CA ASN A 162 46.33 -40.76 16.04
C ASN A 162 45.82 -42.07 15.41
N GLU A 163 44.60 -42.05 14.93
CA GLU A 163 43.98 -43.21 14.22
C GLU A 163 44.74 -43.57 12.92
N LEU A 164 45.32 -42.57 12.26
CA LEU A 164 46.07 -42.79 10.99
C LEU A 164 47.56 -43.12 11.19
N GLU A 165 48.04 -43.33 12.42
CA GLU A 165 49.43 -43.62 12.76
C GLU A 165 50.46 -42.63 12.12
N VAL A 166 50.04 -41.42 11.85
CA VAL A 166 50.89 -40.39 11.24
C VAL A 166 51.86 -39.85 12.29
N VAL A 167 53.17 -39.90 11.99
CA VAL A 167 54.19 -39.26 12.83
C VAL A 167 53.87 -37.77 12.94
N GLN A 168 53.54 -37.32 14.15
CA GLN A 168 53.13 -35.96 14.40
C GLN A 168 54.31 -35.00 14.28
N ASP A 169 54.34 -34.18 13.21
CA ASP A 169 55.06 -32.93 13.19
C ASP A 169 54.22 -31.87 13.92
N MET A 170 54.47 -31.69 15.20
CA MET A 170 53.69 -30.77 16.07
C MET A 170 53.73 -29.32 15.54
N SER A 171 54.86 -28.91 14.95
CA SER A 171 55.00 -27.56 14.40
C SER A 171 54.05 -27.35 13.20
N ARG A 172 53.93 -28.34 12.33
CA ARG A 172 53.03 -28.32 11.19
C ARG A 172 51.56 -28.40 11.63
N PHE A 173 51.28 -29.21 12.64
CA PHE A 173 49.95 -29.29 13.22
C PHE A 173 49.47 -27.96 13.80
N GLU A 174 50.32 -27.27 14.56
CA GLU A 174 50.01 -25.95 15.12
C GLU A 174 49.77 -24.91 14.02
N GLN A 175 50.59 -24.91 12.97
CA GLN A 175 50.38 -24.00 11.82
C GLN A 175 49.05 -24.24 11.11
N GLU A 176 48.70 -25.46 10.85
CA GLU A 176 47.39 -25.83 10.23
C GLU A 176 46.23 -25.47 11.18
N MET A 177 46.41 -25.65 12.50
CA MET A 177 45.39 -25.25 13.47
C MET A 177 45.16 -23.74 13.50
N ILE A 178 46.20 -22.93 13.43
CA ILE A 178 46.09 -21.47 13.34
C ILE A 178 45.29 -21.10 12.10
N PHE A 179 45.61 -21.69 10.94
CA PHE A 179 44.90 -21.45 9.70
C PHE A 179 43.38 -21.81 9.80
N TYR A 180 43.05 -22.94 10.47
CA TYR A 180 41.66 -23.34 10.68
C TYR A 180 40.92 -22.41 11.65
N VAL A 181 41.60 -21.96 12.71
CA VAL A 181 41.02 -20.99 13.69
C VAL A 181 40.71 -19.66 13.01
N GLU A 182 41.67 -19.13 12.22
CA GLU A 182 41.47 -17.89 11.45
C GLU A 182 40.33 -18.04 10.44
N LYS A 183 40.23 -19.14 9.74
CA LYS A 183 39.15 -19.41 8.76
C LYS A 183 37.76 -19.56 9.41
N LEU A 184 37.71 -19.91 10.68
CA LEU A 184 36.48 -20.10 11.45
C LEU A 184 36.15 -18.89 12.34
N ASP A 185 36.99 -17.88 12.28
CA ASP A 185 36.74 -16.62 13.01
C ASP A 185 35.54 -15.92 12.38
N VAL A 186 34.52 -15.65 13.18
CA VAL A 186 33.28 -14.96 12.82
C VAL A 186 33.12 -13.68 13.67
N ASN A 187 34.24 -13.14 14.16
CA ASN A 187 34.20 -12.00 15.07
C ASN A 187 33.76 -10.72 14.36
N GLU A 188 34.15 -10.55 13.11
CA GLU A 188 33.74 -9.40 12.30
C GLU A 188 32.22 -9.44 12.06
N GLU A 189 31.68 -10.59 11.68
CA GLU A 189 30.23 -10.80 11.45
C GLU A 189 29.42 -10.55 12.73
N LYS A 190 29.91 -11.00 13.89
CA LYS A 190 29.27 -10.73 15.18
C LYS A 190 29.19 -9.24 15.51
N VAL A 191 30.29 -8.53 15.30
CA VAL A 191 30.35 -7.07 15.54
C VAL A 191 29.41 -6.33 14.59
N ARG A 192 29.41 -6.68 13.31
CA ARG A 192 28.53 -6.09 12.30
C ARG A 192 27.05 -6.36 12.60
N LEU A 193 26.73 -7.60 12.96
CA LEU A 193 25.34 -7.96 13.31
C LEU A 193 24.83 -7.13 14.50
N ARG A 194 25.65 -6.94 15.55
CA ARG A 194 25.28 -6.06 16.67
C ARG A 194 25.04 -4.62 16.23
N GLN A 195 25.93 -4.10 15.40
CA GLN A 195 25.81 -2.74 14.86
C GLN A 195 24.54 -2.58 14.03
N HIS A 196 24.24 -3.55 13.17
CA HIS A 196 23.00 -3.54 12.36
C HIS A 196 21.75 -3.63 13.22
N CYS A 197 21.74 -4.45 14.27
CA CYS A 197 20.64 -4.53 15.23
C CYS A 197 20.40 -3.18 15.94
N SER A 198 21.46 -2.55 16.44
CA SER A 198 21.38 -1.22 17.08
C SER A 198 20.83 -0.17 16.10
N TYR A 199 21.40 -0.14 14.90
CA TYR A 199 21.02 0.80 13.86
C TYR A 199 19.59 0.59 13.37
N PHE A 200 19.10 -0.65 13.39
CA PHE A 200 17.71 -0.96 13.07
C PHE A 200 16.75 -0.31 14.08
N ILE A 201 17.00 -0.47 15.37
CA ILE A 201 16.19 0.14 16.44
C ILE A 201 16.25 1.66 16.37
N GLU A 202 17.46 2.24 16.26
CA GLU A 202 17.64 3.69 16.12
C GLU A 202 16.85 4.26 14.91
N THR A 203 16.91 3.56 13.78
CA THR A 203 16.20 3.98 12.56
C THR A 203 14.68 3.94 12.72
N MET A 204 14.14 2.99 13.50
CA MET A 204 12.69 2.96 13.80
C MET A 204 12.22 4.20 14.54
N ASP A 205 13.08 4.80 15.37
CA ASP A 205 12.73 5.93 16.23
C ASP A 205 13.00 7.30 15.59
N ALA A 206 14.01 7.39 14.76
CA ALA A 206 14.56 8.68 14.30
C ALA A 206 13.95 9.19 13.00
N GLU A 207 13.33 8.35 12.19
CA GLU A 207 12.92 8.72 10.82
C GLU A 207 11.41 8.62 10.61
N GLU A 208 10.85 9.58 9.89
CA GLU A 208 9.52 9.44 9.32
C GLU A 208 9.52 8.41 8.18
N CYS A 209 8.66 7.39 8.27
CA CYS A 209 8.51 6.38 7.24
C CYS A 209 9.75 5.51 6.95
N PRO A 210 10.43 4.92 7.95
CA PRO A 210 11.71 4.25 7.80
C PRO A 210 11.67 2.89 7.07
N GLY A 211 10.50 2.39 6.69
CA GLY A 211 10.29 1.01 6.23
C GLY A 211 11.23 0.53 5.13
N LYS A 212 11.55 1.37 4.13
CA LYS A 212 12.49 1.00 3.07
C LYS A 212 13.92 0.83 3.59
N LYS A 213 14.34 1.73 4.48
CA LYS A 213 15.66 1.70 5.11
C LYS A 213 15.78 0.51 6.06
N LEU A 214 14.76 0.26 6.87
CA LEU A 214 14.68 -0.92 7.72
C LEU A 214 14.79 -2.23 6.92
N GLY A 215 14.16 -2.29 5.73
CA GLY A 215 14.30 -3.42 4.84
C GLY A 215 15.74 -3.67 4.38
N PHE A 216 16.50 -2.61 4.07
CA PHE A 216 17.92 -2.74 3.74
C PHE A 216 18.76 -3.18 4.93
N ILE A 217 18.54 -2.60 6.12
CA ILE A 217 19.27 -3.00 7.33
C ILE A 217 18.99 -4.48 7.65
N ALA A 218 17.72 -4.93 7.54
CA ALA A 218 17.36 -6.32 7.75
C ALA A 218 18.03 -7.27 6.75
N GLN A 219 18.26 -6.84 5.50
CA GLN A 219 19.02 -7.62 4.53
C GLN A 219 20.49 -7.75 4.93
N GLU A 220 21.10 -6.67 5.43
CA GLU A 220 22.49 -6.74 5.94
C GLU A 220 22.59 -7.64 7.18
N MET A 221 21.62 -7.53 8.12
CA MET A 221 21.55 -8.46 9.27
C MET A 221 21.44 -9.94 8.85
N GLY A 222 20.77 -10.23 7.75
CA GLY A 222 20.64 -11.58 7.22
C GLY A 222 21.86 -12.10 6.45
N ARG A 223 22.84 -11.24 6.18
CA ARG A 223 24.12 -11.62 5.54
C ARG A 223 25.17 -12.03 6.54
N GLU A 224 25.13 -11.44 7.73
CA GLU A 224 25.99 -11.77 8.85
C GLU A 224 25.53 -13.05 9.56
#